data_69846297c90af543f30fc1348e6f656b
#
_entry.id   69846297c90af543f30fc1348e6f656b
#
_cell.length_a   1.000
_cell.length_b   1.000
_cell.length_c   1.000
_cell.angle_alpha   90.00
_cell.angle_beta   90.00
_cell.angle_gamma   90.00
#
_symmetry.space_group_name_H-M   'P 1'
#
loop_
_entity.id
_entity.type
_entity.pdbx_description
1 polymer ?
#
loop_
_entity_poly.entity_id
_entity_poly.type
_entity_poly.pdbx_seq_one_letter_code
_entity_poly.pdbx_strand_id
1 'polypeptide(L)'
;MSERRIGVYICHCGGNISDYVDVDQVVTAIQSAPGVVVAKTAMFTCSDATQQEIIQDVLEQKLDGIVVASCSPKLHTFTFRAVAKRAGLSPYQYTQVNIREQCSWTHTDDPAGATRKAIQLVKAGVGRTRLTVPLEPIVVETVPKTLVIGGGITGLRAALGLAEIGLAVFLVEKGPELGGWVGDFGQMYPHGKNGQELITRLKGKLRERSDITIFTGAEVVGKSGSFGNYEVEIRVDGERPEIIRVEVGSIVVATGFEAYELHEDEFGRGLEGVVTLPEFKRLVDADAGPLQYQGKPVRDVTYIYCVGSRQGAEVENPNEYCSRYCCTAAVHASIEVAAKPGKVHQFHLHRNVRTYGTYELLYDESLDKGSIYLKVPDDAPPVVARDPESGRLLVTTRDILTGGEEVEILADLVVLVTGMVPRTNEDLVKVLKLPLGKSGFFNEIHPKLRPVETVVDGVYICGTCQGPKNSAESVASGLAAVAQSAAILKKGFAELDPLVAIVDAHVCTWCGKCAETCPYAAVEMESHDGREVAAVSKTACKGCGGCVPVCPVDAIDLLGYTDAQIRAMIDGLLEVAVP
;
A
#
# COMPACT_ATOMS: atom_id res chain seq x y z
N MET A 1 31.21 2.05 33.99
CA MET A 1 29.94 2.66 33.56
C MET A 1 28.91 2.37 34.63
N SER A 2 28.13 3.37 35.08
CA SER A 2 27.02 3.13 36.01
C SER A 2 26.04 2.14 35.39
N GLU A 3 25.46 1.26 36.21
CA GLU A 3 24.44 0.33 35.73
C GLU A 3 23.25 1.11 35.18
N ARG A 4 22.78 0.74 33.96
CA ARG A 4 21.64 1.41 33.32
C ARG A 4 20.37 1.17 34.10
N ARG A 5 19.51 2.18 34.16
CA ARG A 5 18.20 2.17 34.81
C ARG A 5 17.11 2.02 33.77
N ILE A 6 16.43 0.88 33.71
CA ILE A 6 15.50 0.51 32.66
C ILE A 6 14.08 0.38 33.20
N GLY A 7 13.12 0.98 32.49
CA GLY A 7 11.69 0.74 32.68
C GLY A 7 11.16 -0.28 31.68
N VAL A 8 10.38 -1.25 32.15
CA VAL A 8 9.76 -2.30 31.34
C VAL A 8 8.25 -2.21 31.47
N TYR A 9 7.56 -2.11 30.32
CA TYR A 9 6.10 -1.93 30.26
C TYR A 9 5.48 -3.03 29.41
N ILE A 10 4.62 -3.84 30.01
CA ILE A 10 3.99 -5.02 29.41
C ILE A 10 2.54 -4.74 29.09
N CYS A 11 2.14 -4.94 27.84
CA CYS A 11 0.82 -4.63 27.32
C CYS A 11 -0.12 -5.83 27.44
N HIS A 12 -1.34 -5.61 27.95
CA HIS A 12 -2.44 -6.59 27.83
C HIS A 12 -3.03 -6.63 26.41
N CYS A 13 -2.96 -5.50 25.69
CA CYS A 13 -3.55 -5.33 24.35
C CYS A 13 -5.05 -5.67 24.31
N GLY A 14 -5.80 -5.28 25.36
CA GLY A 14 -7.24 -5.53 25.47
C GLY A 14 -7.63 -7.01 25.45
N GLY A 15 -6.77 -7.90 26.01
CA GLY A 15 -6.97 -9.34 25.96
C GLY A 15 -6.13 -10.05 24.86
N ASN A 16 -5.82 -9.40 23.73
CA ASN A 16 -5.06 -10.05 22.65
C ASN A 16 -3.70 -10.64 23.08
N ILE A 17 -3.11 -10.14 24.18
CA ILE A 17 -1.91 -10.70 24.79
C ILE A 17 -2.27 -11.48 26.05
N SER A 18 -2.97 -10.84 26.99
CA SER A 18 -3.22 -11.41 28.32
C SER A 18 -4.17 -12.61 28.37
N ASP A 19 -4.91 -12.89 27.28
CA ASP A 19 -5.73 -14.10 27.20
C ASP A 19 -4.86 -15.37 27.03
N TYR A 20 -3.62 -15.23 26.58
CA TYR A 20 -2.71 -16.34 26.28
C TYR A 20 -1.32 -16.22 26.95
N VAL A 21 -0.95 -15.04 27.40
CA VAL A 21 0.31 -14.75 28.10
C VAL A 21 -0.01 -14.21 29.49
N ASP A 22 0.46 -14.87 30.53
CA ASP A 22 0.38 -14.35 31.89
C ASP A 22 1.33 -13.17 32.05
N VAL A 23 0.81 -11.97 31.86
CA VAL A 23 1.59 -10.71 31.87
C VAL A 23 2.11 -10.37 33.27
N ASP A 24 1.43 -10.80 34.34
CA ASP A 24 1.89 -10.59 35.72
C ASP A 24 3.06 -11.50 36.07
N GLN A 25 3.05 -12.74 35.56
CA GLN A 25 4.19 -13.64 35.66
C GLN A 25 5.39 -13.07 34.87
N VAL A 26 5.17 -12.45 33.69
CA VAL A 26 6.24 -11.79 32.93
C VAL A 26 6.83 -10.63 33.74
N VAL A 27 6.01 -9.75 34.34
CA VAL A 27 6.48 -8.66 35.20
C VAL A 27 7.32 -9.22 36.34
N THR A 28 6.82 -10.22 37.06
CA THR A 28 7.53 -10.85 38.22
C THR A 28 8.90 -11.39 37.83
N ALA A 29 8.99 -12.06 36.68
CA ALA A 29 10.22 -12.64 36.16
C ALA A 29 11.25 -11.58 35.71
N ILE A 30 10.78 -10.39 35.33
CA ILE A 30 11.63 -9.31 34.78
C ILE A 30 12.09 -8.33 35.86
N GLN A 31 11.34 -8.17 36.95
CA GLN A 31 11.71 -7.26 38.06
C GLN A 31 13.11 -7.49 38.63
N SER A 32 13.60 -8.73 38.63
CA SER A 32 14.94 -9.09 39.10
C SER A 32 16.03 -9.02 38.03
N ALA A 33 15.70 -8.70 36.80
CA ALA A 33 16.67 -8.63 35.71
C ALA A 33 17.65 -7.44 35.91
N PRO A 34 18.92 -7.60 35.57
CA PRO A 34 19.91 -6.56 35.79
C PRO A 34 19.57 -5.24 35.12
N GLY A 35 19.59 -4.16 35.88
CA GLY A 35 19.27 -2.80 35.41
C GLY A 35 17.78 -2.46 35.36
N VAL A 36 16.86 -3.38 35.61
CA VAL A 36 15.43 -3.08 35.68
C VAL A 36 15.06 -2.39 36.98
N VAL A 37 14.51 -1.20 36.90
CA VAL A 37 14.09 -0.37 38.04
C VAL A 37 12.58 -0.31 38.16
N VAL A 38 11.89 -0.34 37.03
CA VAL A 38 10.42 -0.31 36.91
C VAL A 38 9.98 -1.46 36.00
N ALA A 39 9.00 -2.26 36.45
CA ALA A 39 8.33 -3.23 35.60
C ALA A 39 6.82 -3.19 35.92
N LYS A 40 5.99 -2.89 34.92
CA LYS A 40 4.55 -2.67 35.07
C LYS A 40 3.78 -3.30 33.91
N THR A 41 2.51 -3.62 34.18
CA THR A 41 1.55 -3.92 33.10
C THR A 41 0.70 -2.70 32.78
N ALA A 42 0.14 -2.65 31.56
CA ALA A 42 -0.86 -1.68 31.16
C ALA A 42 -1.86 -2.29 30.17
N MET A 43 -3.13 -1.94 30.28
CA MET A 43 -4.18 -2.45 29.36
C MET A 43 -3.82 -2.15 27.91
N PHE A 44 -3.38 -0.91 27.62
CA PHE A 44 -2.92 -0.46 26.33
C PHE A 44 -1.70 0.46 26.49
N THR A 45 -0.49 -0.07 26.33
CA THR A 45 0.74 0.74 26.43
C THR A 45 0.79 1.89 25.42
N CYS A 46 0.07 1.77 24.29
CA CYS A 46 -0.02 2.81 23.25
C CYS A 46 -1.08 3.91 23.56
N SER A 47 -1.88 3.78 24.63
CA SER A 47 -2.84 4.82 25.03
C SER A 47 -2.13 6.07 25.56
N ASP A 48 -2.74 7.25 25.39
CA ASP A 48 -2.15 8.51 25.87
C ASP A 48 -1.93 8.49 27.39
N ALA A 49 -2.83 7.88 28.17
CA ALA A 49 -2.69 7.74 29.61
C ALA A 49 -1.40 6.98 29.99
N THR A 50 -1.19 5.81 29.38
CA THR A 50 0.03 5.02 29.65
C THR A 50 1.29 5.68 29.09
N GLN A 51 1.21 6.37 27.94
CA GLN A 51 2.34 7.14 27.45
C GLN A 51 2.78 8.22 28.45
N GLN A 52 1.83 8.93 29.09
CA GLN A 52 2.13 9.91 30.15
C GLN A 52 2.73 9.25 31.39
N GLU A 53 2.22 8.08 31.79
CA GLU A 53 2.79 7.30 32.90
C GLU A 53 4.25 6.89 32.62
N ILE A 54 4.54 6.41 31.40
CA ILE A 54 5.94 6.07 30.99
C ILE A 54 6.83 7.29 31.08
N ILE A 55 6.38 8.45 30.60
CA ILE A 55 7.14 9.71 30.66
C ILE A 55 7.42 10.10 32.13
N GLN A 56 6.42 10.01 32.99
CA GLN A 56 6.55 10.31 34.41
C GLN A 56 7.57 9.38 35.09
N ASP A 57 7.48 8.06 34.84
CA ASP A 57 8.43 7.09 35.37
C ASP A 57 9.88 7.38 34.91
N VAL A 58 10.07 7.73 33.63
CA VAL A 58 11.40 8.10 33.12
C VAL A 58 11.98 9.28 33.88
N LEU A 59 11.19 10.30 34.14
CA LEU A 59 11.62 11.52 34.83
C LEU A 59 11.87 11.27 36.34
N GLU A 60 10.91 10.64 37.02
CA GLU A 60 10.96 10.38 38.47
C GLU A 60 12.02 9.35 38.85
N GLN A 61 12.09 8.25 38.12
CA GLN A 61 13.01 7.15 38.37
C GLN A 61 14.37 7.34 37.67
N LYS A 62 14.55 8.44 36.89
CA LYS A 62 15.77 8.74 36.11
C LYS A 62 16.17 7.53 35.25
N LEU A 63 15.26 7.04 34.43
CA LEU A 63 15.51 5.90 33.57
C LEU A 63 16.42 6.29 32.40
N ASP A 64 17.33 5.40 32.01
CA ASP A 64 18.26 5.55 30.89
C ASP A 64 17.80 4.82 29.63
N GLY A 65 16.71 4.06 29.73
CA GLY A 65 16.13 3.30 28.62
C GLY A 65 14.78 2.71 28.96
N ILE A 66 13.98 2.42 27.92
CA ILE A 66 12.66 1.82 28.06
C ILE A 66 12.50 0.59 27.17
N VAL A 67 11.84 -0.42 27.72
CA VAL A 67 11.42 -1.62 26.99
C VAL A 67 9.90 -1.67 27.00
N VAL A 68 9.28 -1.78 25.84
CA VAL A 68 7.82 -1.95 25.73
C VAL A 68 7.54 -3.31 25.10
N ALA A 69 7.00 -4.23 25.89
CA ALA A 69 6.57 -5.55 25.43
C ALA A 69 5.10 -5.50 25.04
N SER A 70 4.82 -5.56 23.72
CA SER A 70 3.48 -5.31 23.16
C SER A 70 3.30 -6.00 21.80
N CYS A 71 2.53 -5.38 20.91
CA CYS A 71 2.37 -5.78 19.52
C CYS A 71 3.63 -5.53 18.68
N SER A 72 3.58 -5.87 17.40
CA SER A 72 4.68 -5.68 16.45
C SER A 72 5.23 -4.25 16.42
N PRO A 73 6.56 -4.05 16.38
CA PRO A 73 7.20 -2.75 16.18
C PRO A 73 6.67 -1.99 14.95
N LYS A 74 6.25 -2.70 13.90
CA LYS A 74 5.65 -2.11 12.69
C LYS A 74 4.45 -1.20 12.98
N LEU A 75 3.75 -1.42 14.11
CA LEU A 75 2.54 -0.67 14.46
C LEU A 75 2.87 0.62 15.22
N HIS A 76 3.71 0.53 16.26
CA HIS A 76 3.85 1.59 17.26
C HIS A 76 5.29 2.05 17.55
N THR A 77 6.28 1.70 16.71
CA THR A 77 7.65 2.20 16.89
C THR A 77 7.71 3.72 16.98
N PHE A 78 6.99 4.43 16.09
CA PHE A 78 6.97 5.89 16.10
C PHE A 78 6.32 6.46 17.37
N THR A 79 5.24 5.82 17.85
CA THR A 79 4.57 6.20 19.10
C THR A 79 5.53 6.17 20.26
N PHE A 80 6.25 5.06 20.47
CA PHE A 80 7.14 4.92 21.63
C PHE A 80 8.48 5.65 21.48
N ARG A 81 8.98 5.83 20.27
CA ARG A 81 10.09 6.76 20.01
C ARG A 81 9.73 8.20 20.37
N ALA A 82 8.48 8.62 20.05
CA ALA A 82 7.99 9.92 20.47
C ALA A 82 7.82 10.03 22.00
N VAL A 83 7.44 8.95 22.69
CA VAL A 83 7.40 8.88 24.16
C VAL A 83 8.80 9.06 24.74
N ALA A 84 9.79 8.32 24.24
CA ALA A 84 11.18 8.46 24.67
C ALA A 84 11.68 9.90 24.49
N LYS A 85 11.44 10.51 23.32
CA LYS A 85 11.82 11.90 23.02
C LYS A 85 11.15 12.90 23.98
N ARG A 86 9.85 12.75 24.24
CA ARG A 86 9.11 13.61 25.20
C ARG A 86 9.60 13.46 26.63
N ALA A 87 10.12 12.29 26.99
CA ALA A 87 10.71 12.00 28.28
C ALA A 87 12.17 12.47 28.40
N GLY A 88 12.77 13.07 27.36
CA GLY A 88 14.16 13.54 27.34
C GLY A 88 15.19 12.44 27.03
N LEU A 89 14.76 11.25 26.61
CA LEU A 89 15.65 10.19 26.13
C LEU A 89 15.87 10.29 24.62
N SER A 90 16.98 9.77 24.11
CA SER A 90 17.12 9.51 22.69
C SER A 90 16.03 8.50 22.24
N PRO A 91 15.36 8.72 21.11
CA PRO A 91 14.38 7.76 20.56
C PRO A 91 14.92 6.35 20.36
N TYR A 92 16.22 6.19 20.35
CA TYR A 92 16.93 4.93 20.14
C TYR A 92 17.38 4.24 21.45
N GLN A 93 17.12 4.85 22.61
CA GLN A 93 17.21 4.22 23.93
C GLN A 93 15.92 3.47 24.32
N TYR A 94 15.17 3.09 23.33
CA TYR A 94 13.94 2.35 23.41
C TYR A 94 14.03 1.01 22.66
N THR A 95 13.46 -0.05 23.25
CA THR A 95 13.33 -1.37 22.61
C THR A 95 11.87 -1.82 22.67
N GLN A 96 11.29 -2.19 21.52
CA GLN A 96 9.98 -2.84 21.47
C GLN A 96 10.16 -4.35 21.32
N VAL A 97 9.49 -5.11 22.20
CA VAL A 97 9.48 -6.57 22.19
C VAL A 97 8.10 -7.04 21.73
N ASN A 98 8.08 -7.85 20.69
CA ASN A 98 6.83 -8.37 20.13
C ASN A 98 6.39 -9.63 20.89
N ILE A 99 5.40 -9.48 21.78
CA ILE A 99 4.80 -10.59 22.55
C ILE A 99 3.37 -10.91 22.10
N ARG A 100 2.81 -10.18 21.14
CA ARG A 100 1.50 -10.48 20.55
C ARG A 100 1.65 -11.46 19.39
N GLU A 101 2.24 -11.04 18.29
CA GLU A 101 2.39 -11.86 17.09
C GLU A 101 3.38 -13.01 17.28
N GLN A 102 4.40 -12.83 18.13
CA GLN A 102 5.42 -13.87 18.36
C GLN A 102 5.13 -14.79 19.56
N CYS A 103 4.17 -14.44 20.43
CA CYS A 103 3.81 -15.27 21.58
C CYS A 103 2.32 -15.60 21.57
N SER A 104 1.44 -14.65 21.94
CA SER A 104 0.02 -14.92 22.17
C SER A 104 -0.70 -15.48 20.95
N TRP A 105 -0.47 -14.92 19.76
CA TRP A 105 -1.16 -15.36 18.56
C TRP A 105 -0.60 -16.64 17.92
N THR A 106 0.65 -16.97 18.20
CA THR A 106 1.30 -18.18 17.65
C THR A 106 1.26 -19.38 18.59
N HIS A 107 0.82 -19.19 19.84
CA HIS A 107 0.78 -20.22 20.87
C HIS A 107 -0.55 -20.17 21.65
N THR A 108 -1.67 -20.08 20.95
CA THR A 108 -3.01 -20.06 21.56
C THR A 108 -3.39 -21.37 22.23
N ASP A 109 -2.72 -22.46 21.83
CA ASP A 109 -2.87 -23.83 22.35
C ASP A 109 -1.91 -24.17 23.51
N ASP A 110 -0.88 -23.33 23.76
CA ASP A 110 0.07 -23.47 24.86
C ASP A 110 0.33 -22.14 25.59
N PRO A 111 -0.59 -21.65 26.43
CA PRO A 111 -0.41 -20.39 27.17
C PRO A 111 0.81 -20.38 28.09
N ALA A 112 1.16 -21.52 28.69
CA ALA A 112 2.36 -21.62 29.51
C ALA A 112 3.64 -21.47 28.69
N GLY A 113 3.70 -22.07 27.50
CA GLY A 113 4.79 -21.87 26.55
C GLY A 113 4.84 -20.45 25.99
N ALA A 114 3.68 -19.85 25.71
CA ALA A 114 3.58 -18.46 25.29
C ALA A 114 4.18 -17.51 26.36
N THR A 115 3.86 -17.74 27.62
CA THR A 115 4.36 -16.94 28.76
C THR A 115 5.86 -17.12 28.93
N ARG A 116 6.39 -18.37 28.91
CA ARG A 116 7.84 -18.63 28.97
C ARG A 116 8.58 -17.91 27.83
N LYS A 117 8.08 -18.00 26.62
CA LYS A 117 8.66 -17.32 25.45
C LYS A 117 8.61 -15.79 25.60
N ALA A 118 7.51 -15.25 26.11
CA ALA A 118 7.39 -13.81 26.38
C ALA A 118 8.46 -13.33 27.37
N ILE A 119 8.67 -14.06 28.47
CA ILE A 119 9.72 -13.76 29.45
C ILE A 119 11.10 -13.73 28.78
N GLN A 120 11.44 -14.74 27.99
CA GLN A 120 12.71 -14.81 27.28
C GLN A 120 12.90 -13.64 26.32
N LEU A 121 11.89 -13.32 25.52
CA LEU A 121 11.96 -12.19 24.58
C LEU A 121 12.10 -10.84 25.32
N VAL A 122 11.43 -10.66 26.46
CA VAL A 122 11.56 -9.43 27.25
C VAL A 122 12.94 -9.33 27.89
N LYS A 123 13.49 -10.44 28.41
CA LYS A 123 14.89 -10.49 28.89
C LYS A 123 15.88 -10.11 27.79
N ALA A 124 15.71 -10.63 26.58
CA ALA A 124 16.52 -10.24 25.43
C ALA A 124 16.40 -8.74 25.12
N GLY A 125 15.18 -8.18 25.20
CA GLY A 125 14.93 -6.75 25.04
C GLY A 125 15.65 -5.91 26.12
N VAL A 126 15.64 -6.35 27.36
CA VAL A 126 16.37 -5.72 28.47
C VAL A 126 17.88 -5.79 28.21
N GLY A 127 18.40 -6.97 27.83
CA GLY A 127 19.81 -7.16 27.49
C GLY A 127 20.30 -6.18 26.42
N ARG A 128 19.52 -6.04 25.35
CA ARG A 128 19.81 -5.04 24.30
C ARG A 128 19.79 -3.62 24.85
N THR A 129 18.75 -3.26 25.62
CA THR A 129 18.54 -1.89 26.10
C THR A 129 19.64 -1.44 27.05
N ARG A 130 20.24 -2.35 27.82
CA ARG A 130 21.40 -2.06 28.67
C ARG A 130 22.61 -1.53 27.89
N LEU A 131 22.73 -1.90 26.61
CA LEU A 131 23.87 -1.55 25.75
C LEU A 131 23.49 -0.50 24.68
N THR A 132 22.28 0.07 24.72
CA THR A 132 21.92 1.16 23.81
C THR A 132 22.75 2.40 24.12
N VAL A 133 23.06 3.16 23.08
CA VAL A 133 23.66 4.49 23.17
C VAL A 133 22.71 5.53 22.62
N PRO A 134 22.77 6.78 23.11
CA PRO A 134 22.02 7.87 22.45
C PRO A 134 22.49 7.99 21.01
N LEU A 135 21.55 7.89 20.06
CA LEU A 135 21.80 8.13 18.65
C LEU A 135 20.96 9.32 18.22
N GLU A 136 21.51 10.12 17.30
CA GLU A 136 20.81 11.25 16.71
C GLU A 136 20.33 10.87 15.30
N PRO A 137 19.11 11.28 14.91
CA PRO A 137 18.63 11.10 13.54
C PRO A 137 19.59 11.70 12.53
N ILE A 138 19.73 11.05 11.37
CA ILE A 138 20.49 11.63 10.26
C ILE A 138 19.59 12.64 9.59
N VAL A 139 19.96 13.91 9.63
CA VAL A 139 19.19 15.00 9.00
C VAL A 139 19.68 15.20 7.58
N VAL A 140 18.74 15.16 6.63
CA VAL A 140 18.99 15.38 5.20
C VAL A 140 18.11 16.52 4.72
N GLU A 141 18.67 17.56 4.12
CA GLU A 141 17.90 18.60 3.45
C GLU A 141 17.06 17.99 2.33
N THR A 142 15.87 18.52 2.10
CA THR A 142 14.96 17.98 1.09
C THR A 142 14.73 18.96 -0.05
N VAL A 143 14.73 18.45 -1.28
CA VAL A 143 14.33 19.20 -2.47
C VAL A 143 12.81 19.41 -2.44
N PRO A 144 12.29 20.67 -2.45
CA PRO A 144 10.86 20.95 -2.33
C PRO A 144 10.11 20.73 -3.66
N LYS A 145 10.35 19.59 -4.29
CA LYS A 145 9.74 19.18 -5.57
C LYS A 145 9.26 17.74 -5.44
N THR A 146 8.18 17.41 -6.12
CA THR A 146 7.62 16.06 -6.14
C THR A 146 7.45 15.58 -7.58
N LEU A 147 7.81 14.32 -7.84
CA LEU A 147 7.45 13.64 -9.08
C LEU A 147 6.12 12.91 -8.89
N VAL A 148 5.18 13.11 -9.79
CA VAL A 148 3.91 12.36 -9.86
C VAL A 148 3.94 11.50 -11.13
N ILE A 149 3.76 10.20 -10.99
CA ILE A 149 3.79 9.22 -12.10
C ILE A 149 2.37 8.73 -12.36
N GLY A 150 1.82 9.08 -13.53
CA GLY A 150 0.46 8.78 -13.98
C GLY A 150 -0.43 10.02 -14.02
N GLY A 151 -0.94 10.34 -15.20
CA GLY A 151 -1.78 11.50 -15.50
C GLY A 151 -3.30 11.22 -15.45
N GLY A 152 -3.74 10.16 -14.76
CA GLY A 152 -5.15 9.89 -14.46
C GLY A 152 -5.72 10.80 -13.37
N ILE A 153 -7.01 10.62 -13.01
CA ILE A 153 -7.72 11.46 -12.02
C ILE A 153 -6.96 11.60 -10.69
N THR A 154 -6.32 10.53 -10.22
CA THR A 154 -5.55 10.50 -8.98
C THR A 154 -4.29 11.37 -9.09
N GLY A 155 -3.49 11.16 -10.15
CA GLY A 155 -2.26 11.91 -10.35
C GLY A 155 -2.51 13.39 -10.65
N LEU A 156 -3.53 13.73 -11.47
CA LEU A 156 -3.94 15.11 -11.72
C LEU A 156 -4.32 15.83 -10.41
N ARG A 157 -5.10 15.16 -9.54
CA ARG A 157 -5.49 15.77 -8.27
C ARG A 157 -4.35 15.83 -7.26
N ALA A 158 -3.44 14.84 -7.28
CA ALA A 158 -2.23 14.88 -6.47
C ALA A 158 -1.30 16.02 -6.90
N ALA A 159 -1.05 16.17 -8.20
CA ALA A 159 -0.23 17.25 -8.75
C ALA A 159 -0.77 18.63 -8.38
N LEU A 160 -2.08 18.85 -8.57
CA LEU A 160 -2.73 20.09 -8.14
C LEU A 160 -2.63 20.31 -6.63
N GLY A 161 -2.86 19.28 -5.81
CA GLY A 161 -2.79 19.37 -4.37
C GLY A 161 -1.39 19.75 -3.86
N LEU A 162 -0.34 19.17 -4.44
CA LEU A 162 1.05 19.52 -4.13
C LEU A 162 1.36 20.97 -4.51
N ALA A 163 0.95 21.40 -5.68
CA ALA A 163 1.16 22.76 -6.16
C ALA A 163 0.34 23.81 -5.37
N GLU A 164 -0.90 23.48 -4.96
CA GLU A 164 -1.75 24.33 -4.11
C GLU A 164 -1.10 24.63 -2.75
N ILE A 165 -0.26 23.72 -2.24
CA ILE A 165 0.49 23.92 -1.00
C ILE A 165 1.91 24.46 -1.22
N GLY A 166 2.26 24.84 -2.46
CA GLY A 166 3.52 25.49 -2.83
C GLY A 166 4.72 24.56 -2.96
N LEU A 167 4.50 23.34 -3.45
CA LEU A 167 5.55 22.42 -3.89
C LEU A 167 5.56 22.37 -5.42
N ALA A 168 6.74 22.44 -6.03
CA ALA A 168 6.87 22.25 -7.47
C ALA A 168 6.65 20.78 -7.85
N VAL A 169 6.04 20.54 -9.02
CA VAL A 169 5.63 19.19 -9.44
C VAL A 169 6.12 18.88 -10.85
N PHE A 170 6.71 17.71 -11.02
CA PHE A 170 6.87 17.06 -12.31
C PHE A 170 5.78 15.98 -12.45
N LEU A 171 4.94 16.08 -13.47
CA LEU A 171 3.90 15.09 -13.78
C LEU A 171 4.30 14.31 -15.03
N VAL A 172 4.45 13.01 -14.90
CA VAL A 172 4.85 12.10 -15.99
C VAL A 172 3.65 11.20 -16.34
N GLU A 173 3.28 11.18 -17.61
CA GLU A 173 2.25 10.31 -18.17
C GLU A 173 2.80 9.53 -19.36
N LYS A 174 2.60 8.20 -19.34
CA LYS A 174 3.04 7.30 -20.41
C LYS A 174 2.29 7.53 -21.71
N GLY A 175 1.00 7.78 -21.62
CA GLY A 175 0.14 8.07 -22.78
C GLY A 175 0.40 9.45 -23.38
N PRO A 176 -0.06 9.70 -24.60
CA PRO A 176 0.06 11.00 -25.27
C PRO A 176 -0.81 12.08 -24.59
N GLU A 177 -1.84 11.68 -23.83
CA GLU A 177 -2.77 12.58 -23.20
C GLU A 177 -3.03 12.27 -21.72
N LEU A 178 -3.35 13.31 -20.97
CA LEU A 178 -3.78 13.21 -19.57
C LEU A 178 -5.27 12.86 -19.49
N GLY A 179 -5.67 12.17 -18.41
CA GLY A 179 -7.09 11.91 -18.09
C GLY A 179 -7.32 10.49 -17.56
N GLY A 180 -6.61 9.51 -18.12
CA GLY A 180 -6.82 8.10 -17.82
C GLY A 180 -8.27 7.68 -18.08
N TRP A 181 -8.74 6.60 -17.47
CA TRP A 181 -10.09 6.05 -17.66
C TRP A 181 -11.24 7.05 -17.44
N VAL A 182 -11.09 7.97 -16.48
CA VAL A 182 -12.16 8.96 -16.19
C VAL A 182 -12.39 9.91 -17.35
N GLY A 183 -11.36 10.20 -18.16
CA GLY A 183 -11.48 11.03 -19.35
C GLY A 183 -12.34 10.43 -20.47
N ASP A 184 -12.59 9.13 -20.43
CA ASP A 184 -13.36 8.41 -21.45
C ASP A 184 -14.87 8.39 -21.17
N PHE A 185 -15.30 8.72 -19.94
CA PHE A 185 -16.68 8.51 -19.50
C PHE A 185 -17.46 9.83 -19.36
N GLY A 186 -18.76 9.78 -19.71
CA GLY A 186 -19.74 10.79 -19.41
C GLY A 186 -20.13 10.81 -17.93
N GLN A 187 -21.41 10.58 -17.64
CA GLN A 187 -21.88 10.59 -16.26
C GLN A 187 -21.31 9.44 -15.42
N MET A 188 -20.91 9.75 -14.19
CA MET A 188 -20.35 8.80 -13.24
C MET A 188 -21.11 8.83 -11.91
N TYR A 189 -21.24 7.66 -11.29
CA TYR A 189 -21.77 7.57 -9.92
C TYR A 189 -20.81 8.18 -8.90
N PRO A 190 -21.27 8.58 -7.69
CA PRO A 190 -22.69 8.58 -7.27
C PRO A 190 -23.45 9.86 -7.64
N HIS A 191 -22.79 10.88 -8.14
CA HIS A 191 -23.36 12.23 -8.23
C HIS A 191 -23.60 12.71 -9.65
N GLY A 192 -23.62 11.82 -10.65
CA GLY A 192 -23.84 12.17 -12.05
C GLY A 192 -22.84 13.17 -12.63
N LYS A 193 -21.63 13.26 -12.06
CA LYS A 193 -20.60 14.16 -12.59
C LYS A 193 -20.05 13.60 -13.89
N ASN A 194 -19.97 14.45 -14.90
CA ASN A 194 -19.36 14.10 -16.17
C ASN A 194 -17.84 14.01 -16.03
N GLY A 195 -17.29 12.83 -16.36
CA GLY A 195 -15.86 12.53 -16.23
C GLY A 195 -15.00 13.35 -17.19
N GLN A 196 -15.44 13.48 -18.46
CA GLN A 196 -14.75 14.25 -19.49
C GLN A 196 -14.64 15.73 -19.10
N GLU A 197 -15.75 16.31 -18.61
CA GLU A 197 -15.78 17.71 -18.11
C GLU A 197 -14.88 17.88 -16.89
N LEU A 198 -14.89 16.90 -15.97
CA LEU A 198 -14.03 16.91 -14.77
C LEU A 198 -12.56 16.92 -15.17
N ILE A 199 -12.14 16.04 -16.07
CA ILE A 199 -10.76 15.96 -16.54
C ILE A 199 -10.37 17.23 -17.32
N THR A 200 -11.24 17.75 -18.18
CA THR A 200 -11.02 19.01 -18.91
C THR A 200 -10.76 20.16 -17.94
N ARG A 201 -11.57 20.27 -16.89
CA ARG A 201 -11.40 21.30 -15.84
C ARG A 201 -10.08 21.14 -15.07
N LEU A 202 -9.69 19.89 -14.75
CA LEU A 202 -8.42 19.62 -14.05
C LEU A 202 -7.21 19.94 -14.94
N LYS A 203 -7.25 19.55 -16.22
CA LYS A 203 -6.24 19.93 -17.22
C LYS A 203 -6.10 21.44 -17.36
N GLY A 204 -7.23 22.19 -17.37
CA GLY A 204 -7.24 23.66 -17.39
C GLY A 204 -6.49 24.23 -16.19
N LYS A 205 -6.83 23.82 -14.98
CA LYS A 205 -6.17 24.25 -13.74
C LYS A 205 -4.67 23.94 -13.71
N LEU A 206 -4.25 22.79 -14.25
CA LEU A 206 -2.84 22.43 -14.33
C LEU A 206 -2.06 23.37 -15.27
N ARG A 207 -2.64 23.71 -16.42
CA ARG A 207 -2.01 24.61 -17.42
C ARG A 207 -1.83 26.04 -16.91
N GLU A 208 -2.67 26.49 -15.99
CA GLU A 208 -2.58 27.81 -15.38
C GLU A 208 -1.42 27.92 -14.35
N ARG A 209 -0.77 26.80 -14.00
CA ARG A 209 0.25 26.75 -12.96
C ARG A 209 1.65 26.64 -13.55
N SER A 210 2.51 27.59 -13.21
CA SER A 210 3.93 27.60 -13.64
C SER A 210 4.82 26.68 -12.80
N ASP A 211 4.33 26.22 -11.64
CA ASP A 211 5.03 25.30 -10.73
C ASP A 211 4.76 23.81 -11.03
N ILE A 212 4.01 23.50 -12.10
CA ILE A 212 3.79 22.15 -12.59
C ILE A 212 4.39 22.00 -14.00
N THR A 213 5.34 21.09 -14.15
CA THR A 213 5.90 20.67 -15.44
C THR A 213 5.31 19.31 -15.83
N ILE A 214 4.76 19.21 -17.04
CA ILE A 214 4.06 18.01 -17.52
C ILE A 214 4.89 17.37 -18.65
N PHE A 215 5.10 16.06 -18.55
CA PHE A 215 5.69 15.21 -19.58
C PHE A 215 4.65 14.15 -19.98
N THR A 216 4.20 14.16 -21.23
CA THR A 216 3.36 13.14 -21.84
C THR A 216 4.16 12.31 -22.83
N GLY A 217 3.72 11.09 -23.16
CA GLY A 217 4.56 10.15 -23.90
C GLY A 217 5.87 9.89 -23.18
N ALA A 218 5.85 9.78 -21.85
CA ALA A 218 7.06 9.79 -21.03
C ALA A 218 7.02 8.73 -19.93
N GLU A 219 8.17 8.13 -19.65
CA GLU A 219 8.33 7.07 -18.64
C GLU A 219 9.53 7.32 -17.75
N VAL A 220 9.42 6.94 -16.49
CA VAL A 220 10.55 6.93 -15.55
C VAL A 220 11.40 5.70 -15.82
N VAL A 221 12.67 5.92 -16.16
CA VAL A 221 13.60 4.85 -16.55
C VAL A 221 14.80 4.70 -15.61
N GLY A 222 15.02 5.64 -14.71
CA GLY A 222 16.09 5.59 -13.72
C GLY A 222 15.78 6.37 -12.45
N LYS A 223 16.32 5.90 -11.31
CA LYS A 223 16.26 6.60 -10.03
C LYS A 223 17.55 6.34 -9.26
N SER A 224 18.19 7.41 -8.80
CA SER A 224 19.34 7.39 -7.90
C SER A 224 19.10 8.31 -6.69
N GLY A 225 20.10 8.48 -5.84
CA GLY A 225 19.99 9.31 -4.65
C GLY A 225 19.25 8.65 -3.48
N SER A 226 18.90 9.45 -2.49
CA SER A 226 18.28 9.01 -1.26
C SER A 226 17.02 9.81 -0.95
N PHE A 227 16.28 9.40 0.08
CA PHE A 227 15.10 10.08 0.57
C PHE A 227 15.34 11.59 0.75
N GLY A 228 14.46 12.41 0.22
CA GLY A 228 14.58 13.86 0.21
C GLY A 228 15.35 14.43 -0.98
N ASN A 229 16.20 13.63 -1.65
CA ASN A 229 17.07 14.04 -2.76
C ASN A 229 17.22 12.91 -3.79
N TYR A 230 16.14 12.61 -4.50
CA TYR A 230 16.17 11.68 -5.61
C TYR A 230 16.53 12.39 -6.91
N GLU A 231 17.43 11.83 -7.67
CA GLU A 231 17.63 12.14 -9.09
C GLU A 231 16.83 11.10 -9.90
N VAL A 232 15.94 11.55 -10.77
CA VAL A 232 15.06 10.69 -11.57
C VAL A 232 15.31 10.96 -13.04
N GLU A 233 15.48 9.88 -13.82
CA GLU A 233 15.61 9.91 -15.27
C GLU A 233 14.24 9.63 -15.91
N ILE A 234 13.78 10.57 -16.73
CA ILE A 234 12.53 10.51 -17.48
C ILE A 234 12.87 10.40 -18.95
N ARG A 235 12.48 9.31 -19.59
CA ARG A 235 12.52 9.16 -21.04
C ARG A 235 11.24 9.78 -21.60
N VAL A 236 11.41 10.73 -22.51
CA VAL A 236 10.31 11.33 -23.27
C VAL A 236 10.39 10.81 -24.70
N ASP A 237 9.32 10.17 -25.16
CA ASP A 237 9.22 9.63 -26.50
C ASP A 237 8.99 10.76 -27.53
N GLY A 238 9.52 10.59 -28.75
CA GLY A 238 9.39 11.53 -29.85
C GLY A 238 10.17 11.03 -31.07
N GLU A 239 10.32 11.84 -32.10
CA GLU A 239 11.16 11.49 -33.25
C GLU A 239 12.62 11.17 -32.85
N ARG A 240 13.08 11.79 -31.76
CA ARG A 240 14.33 11.48 -31.05
C ARG A 240 14.02 11.39 -29.57
N PRO A 241 14.01 10.18 -28.99
CA PRO A 241 13.82 10.02 -27.55
C PRO A 241 14.88 10.79 -26.75
N GLU A 242 14.45 11.49 -25.72
CA GLU A 242 15.32 12.29 -24.85
C GLU A 242 15.21 11.77 -23.40
N ILE A 243 16.32 11.79 -22.68
CA ILE A 243 16.35 11.52 -21.24
C ILE A 243 16.54 12.84 -20.50
N ILE A 244 15.53 13.19 -19.72
CA ILE A 244 15.53 14.38 -18.86
C ILE A 244 15.81 13.93 -17.43
N ARG A 245 16.75 14.59 -16.76
CA ARG A 245 17.05 14.38 -15.34
C ARG A 245 16.41 15.45 -14.50
N VAL A 246 15.72 15.04 -13.43
CA VAL A 246 15.07 15.95 -12.48
C VAL A 246 15.41 15.56 -11.05
N GLU A 247 15.60 16.57 -10.20
CA GLU A 247 15.79 16.38 -8.77
C GLU A 247 14.48 16.59 -8.04
N VAL A 248 14.11 15.63 -7.17
CA VAL A 248 12.86 15.65 -6.39
C VAL A 248 13.06 15.09 -4.99
N GLY A 249 12.34 15.64 -4.02
CA GLY A 249 12.37 15.15 -2.63
C GLY A 249 11.44 13.96 -2.39
N SER A 250 10.42 13.76 -3.25
CA SER A 250 9.47 12.64 -3.13
C SER A 250 8.91 12.22 -4.49
N ILE A 251 8.34 11.01 -4.52
CA ILE A 251 7.71 10.41 -5.71
C ILE A 251 6.34 9.89 -5.33
N VAL A 252 5.31 10.23 -6.10
CA VAL A 252 3.93 9.75 -5.96
C VAL A 252 3.58 8.90 -7.18
N VAL A 253 3.29 7.63 -6.96
CA VAL A 253 2.95 6.67 -8.01
C VAL A 253 1.43 6.53 -8.08
N ALA A 254 0.85 6.88 -9.23
CA ALA A 254 -0.59 6.88 -9.52
C ALA A 254 -0.89 6.28 -10.89
N THR A 255 -0.22 5.18 -11.26
CA THR A 255 -0.23 4.58 -12.60
C THR A 255 -1.56 3.93 -13.00
N GLY A 256 -2.49 3.75 -12.06
CA GLY A 256 -3.82 3.26 -12.39
C GLY A 256 -3.91 1.72 -12.50
N PHE A 257 -4.82 1.25 -13.37
CA PHE A 257 -5.17 -0.15 -13.59
C PHE A 257 -5.43 -0.43 -15.07
N GLU A 258 -5.51 -1.69 -15.44
CA GLU A 258 -6.06 -2.14 -16.72
C GLU A 258 -7.43 -2.80 -16.51
N ALA A 259 -8.29 -2.74 -17.53
CA ALA A 259 -9.47 -3.59 -17.55
C ALA A 259 -9.03 -5.05 -17.83
N TYR A 260 -9.75 -6.00 -17.22
CA TYR A 260 -9.49 -7.41 -17.51
C TYR A 260 -9.63 -7.71 -19.00
N GLU A 261 -8.62 -8.30 -19.58
CA GLU A 261 -8.63 -8.80 -20.94
C GLU A 261 -9.21 -10.22 -20.97
N LEU A 262 -10.28 -10.41 -21.73
CA LEU A 262 -10.95 -11.69 -21.85
C LEU A 262 -10.16 -12.63 -22.76
N HIS A 263 -10.14 -13.91 -22.40
CA HIS A 263 -9.67 -14.97 -23.27
C HIS A 263 -10.64 -15.18 -24.46
N GLU A 264 -10.16 -15.78 -25.55
CA GLU A 264 -11.01 -16.16 -26.67
C GLU A 264 -12.15 -17.05 -26.16
N ASP A 265 -13.37 -16.79 -26.61
CA ASP A 265 -14.61 -17.50 -26.24
C ASP A 265 -15.10 -17.35 -24.79
N GLU A 266 -14.38 -16.63 -23.90
CA GLU A 266 -14.84 -16.39 -22.54
C GLU A 266 -16.16 -15.57 -22.59
N PHE A 267 -17.24 -16.13 -22.05
CA PHE A 267 -18.59 -15.54 -22.09
C PHE A 267 -19.04 -15.08 -23.49
N GLY A 268 -18.64 -15.81 -24.53
CA GLY A 268 -18.99 -15.47 -25.92
C GLY A 268 -18.29 -14.23 -26.47
N ARG A 269 -17.14 -13.84 -25.89
CA ARG A 269 -16.31 -12.74 -26.43
C ARG A 269 -15.95 -13.02 -27.88
N GLY A 270 -16.18 -12.05 -28.76
CA GLY A 270 -16.05 -12.24 -30.20
C GLY A 270 -17.39 -12.36 -30.94
N LEU A 271 -18.47 -12.72 -30.27
CA LEU A 271 -19.82 -12.64 -30.85
C LEU A 271 -20.26 -11.17 -30.96
N GLU A 272 -20.84 -10.81 -32.08
CA GLU A 272 -21.43 -9.47 -32.28
C GLU A 272 -22.50 -9.23 -31.21
N GLY A 273 -22.43 -8.11 -30.49
CA GLY A 273 -23.33 -7.75 -29.40
C GLY A 273 -22.80 -8.13 -28.00
N VAL A 274 -21.66 -8.81 -27.89
CA VAL A 274 -20.97 -9.01 -26.61
C VAL A 274 -19.94 -7.91 -26.43
N VAL A 275 -20.11 -7.07 -25.39
CA VAL A 275 -19.29 -5.89 -25.11
C VAL A 275 -18.84 -5.87 -23.65
N THR A 276 -17.71 -5.26 -23.36
CA THR A 276 -17.27 -5.03 -21.98
C THR A 276 -18.02 -3.85 -21.35
N LEU A 277 -18.04 -3.76 -20.02
CA LEU A 277 -18.68 -2.63 -19.32
C LEU A 277 -18.12 -1.26 -19.75
N PRO A 278 -16.80 -1.04 -19.93
CA PRO A 278 -16.30 0.22 -20.50
C PRO A 278 -16.79 0.51 -21.92
N GLU A 279 -16.84 -0.49 -22.80
CA GLU A 279 -17.38 -0.35 -24.16
C GLU A 279 -18.86 0.01 -24.10
N PHE A 280 -19.64 -0.68 -23.27
CA PHE A 280 -21.06 -0.39 -23.07
C PHE A 280 -21.30 1.03 -22.53
N LYS A 281 -20.50 1.46 -21.54
CA LYS A 281 -20.61 2.81 -20.98
C LYS A 281 -20.39 3.89 -22.05
N ARG A 282 -19.42 3.70 -22.97
CA ARG A 282 -19.23 4.61 -24.11
C ARG A 282 -20.43 4.64 -25.02
N LEU A 283 -21.11 3.49 -25.26
CA LEU A 283 -22.36 3.46 -26.04
C LEU A 283 -23.49 4.23 -25.34
N VAL A 284 -23.61 4.09 -24.02
CA VAL A 284 -24.62 4.81 -23.23
C VAL A 284 -24.36 6.32 -23.24
N ASP A 285 -23.11 6.75 -23.18
CA ASP A 285 -22.70 8.16 -23.14
C ASP A 285 -22.73 8.83 -24.52
N ALA A 286 -22.69 8.06 -25.62
CA ALA A 286 -22.51 8.59 -26.96
C ALA A 286 -23.68 9.45 -27.47
N ASP A 287 -24.92 9.15 -27.05
CA ASP A 287 -26.14 9.84 -27.50
C ASP A 287 -27.19 9.86 -26.38
N ALA A 288 -27.98 10.93 -26.32
CA ALA A 288 -29.14 11.06 -25.44
C ALA A 288 -30.40 10.34 -25.96
N GLY A 289 -30.37 9.88 -27.22
CA GLY A 289 -31.46 9.15 -27.87
C GLY A 289 -31.65 7.72 -27.33
N PRO A 290 -32.51 6.93 -28.01
CA PRO A 290 -32.70 5.51 -27.70
C PRO A 290 -31.37 4.74 -27.76
N LEU A 291 -31.21 3.74 -26.90
CA LEU A 291 -30.00 2.89 -26.93
C LEU A 291 -29.94 2.13 -28.28
N GLN A 292 -28.82 2.27 -28.97
CA GLN A 292 -28.56 1.63 -30.25
C GLN A 292 -27.19 0.92 -30.23
N TYR A 293 -27.11 -0.16 -30.97
CA TYR A 293 -25.87 -0.85 -31.28
C TYR A 293 -25.75 -1.07 -32.77
N GLN A 294 -24.71 -0.55 -33.42
CA GLN A 294 -24.51 -0.60 -34.88
C GLN A 294 -25.74 -0.13 -35.68
N GLY A 295 -26.40 0.93 -35.21
CA GLY A 295 -27.60 1.50 -35.87
C GLY A 295 -28.89 0.73 -35.64
N LYS A 296 -28.88 -0.36 -34.88
CA LYS A 296 -30.06 -1.15 -34.50
C LYS A 296 -30.53 -0.78 -33.10
N PRO A 297 -31.85 -0.63 -32.85
CA PRO A 297 -32.35 -0.39 -31.49
C PRO A 297 -32.12 -1.61 -30.61
N VAL A 298 -31.65 -1.35 -29.35
CA VAL A 298 -31.44 -2.35 -28.32
C VAL A 298 -32.68 -2.39 -27.42
N ARG A 299 -33.24 -3.58 -27.20
CA ARG A 299 -34.42 -3.82 -26.37
C ARG A 299 -34.13 -4.68 -25.13
N ASP A 300 -33.16 -5.58 -25.24
CA ASP A 300 -32.84 -6.53 -24.19
C ASP A 300 -31.30 -6.51 -23.92
N VAL A 301 -30.91 -6.20 -22.68
CA VAL A 301 -29.51 -6.15 -22.23
C VAL A 301 -29.31 -7.12 -21.10
N THR A 302 -28.30 -7.97 -21.19
CA THR A 302 -27.91 -8.89 -20.11
C THR A 302 -26.53 -8.55 -19.60
N TYR A 303 -26.38 -8.31 -18.29
CA TYR A 303 -25.12 -8.01 -17.63
C TYR A 303 -24.59 -9.27 -16.94
N ILE A 304 -23.37 -9.70 -17.26
CA ILE A 304 -22.68 -10.80 -16.59
C ILE A 304 -21.62 -10.22 -15.66
N TYR A 305 -21.76 -10.48 -14.35
CA TYR A 305 -20.93 -9.89 -13.31
C TYR A 305 -19.67 -10.72 -13.00
N CYS A 306 -18.69 -10.08 -12.36
CA CYS A 306 -17.46 -10.68 -11.88
C CYS A 306 -16.53 -11.23 -12.97
N VAL A 307 -16.62 -10.72 -14.19
CA VAL A 307 -15.74 -11.14 -15.29
C VAL A 307 -14.31 -10.68 -14.99
N GLY A 308 -13.38 -11.63 -14.88
CA GLY A 308 -11.98 -11.38 -14.51
C GLY A 308 -11.76 -10.95 -13.05
N SER A 309 -12.70 -11.23 -12.14
CA SER A 309 -12.53 -11.04 -10.69
C SER A 309 -13.31 -12.08 -9.90
N ARG A 310 -12.87 -12.39 -8.66
CA ARG A 310 -13.41 -13.48 -7.84
C ARG A 310 -13.35 -14.83 -8.58
N GLN A 311 -12.28 -15.04 -9.34
CA GLN A 311 -12.03 -16.28 -10.05
C GLN A 311 -11.64 -17.39 -9.07
N GLY A 312 -12.05 -18.61 -9.35
CA GLY A 312 -11.72 -19.79 -8.55
C GLY A 312 -10.38 -20.41 -8.97
N ALA A 313 -9.99 -21.47 -8.27
CA ALA A 313 -8.72 -22.16 -8.48
C ALA A 313 -8.62 -22.92 -9.84
N GLU A 314 -9.73 -23.03 -10.57
CA GLU A 314 -9.80 -23.60 -11.91
C GLU A 314 -9.18 -22.70 -12.99
N VAL A 315 -9.00 -21.41 -12.69
CA VAL A 315 -8.38 -20.42 -13.58
C VAL A 315 -6.88 -20.37 -13.32
N GLU A 316 -6.09 -20.39 -14.37
CA GLU A 316 -4.64 -20.18 -14.25
C GLU A 316 -4.35 -18.72 -13.84
N ASN A 317 -3.59 -18.52 -12.76
CA ASN A 317 -3.29 -17.21 -12.16
C ASN A 317 -4.56 -16.38 -11.85
N PRO A 318 -5.48 -16.88 -11.00
CA PRO A 318 -6.78 -16.31 -10.80
C PRO A 318 -6.74 -14.95 -10.08
N ASN A 319 -7.58 -14.03 -10.50
CA ASN A 319 -7.89 -12.81 -9.76
C ASN A 319 -8.92 -13.12 -8.65
N GLU A 320 -8.45 -13.66 -7.50
CA GLU A 320 -9.31 -14.08 -6.38
C GLU A 320 -10.06 -12.91 -5.72
N TYR A 321 -9.58 -11.68 -5.91
CA TYR A 321 -10.15 -10.48 -5.29
C TYR A 321 -11.40 -9.95 -6.01
N CYS A 322 -12.17 -9.13 -5.30
CA CYS A 322 -13.28 -8.36 -5.86
C CYS A 322 -12.80 -6.98 -6.34
N SER A 323 -13.19 -6.58 -7.55
CA SER A 323 -12.87 -5.27 -8.12
C SER A 323 -13.67 -4.11 -7.52
N ARG A 324 -14.57 -4.33 -6.56
CA ARG A 324 -15.32 -3.36 -5.73
C ARG A 324 -16.19 -2.34 -6.49
N TYR A 325 -15.73 -1.80 -7.60
CA TYR A 325 -16.42 -0.73 -8.34
C TYR A 325 -17.45 -1.24 -9.33
N CYS A 326 -17.22 -2.45 -9.89
CA CYS A 326 -17.90 -2.90 -11.11
C CYS A 326 -19.40 -3.13 -10.91
N CYS A 327 -19.85 -3.62 -9.74
CA CYS A 327 -21.27 -3.75 -9.44
C CYS A 327 -21.97 -2.38 -9.48
N THR A 328 -21.43 -1.40 -8.76
CA THR A 328 -22.02 -0.05 -8.73
C THR A 328 -21.99 0.63 -10.09
N ALA A 329 -20.91 0.42 -10.87
CA ALA A 329 -20.81 0.98 -12.23
C ALA A 329 -21.85 0.37 -13.18
N ALA A 330 -22.07 -0.95 -13.13
CA ALA A 330 -23.08 -1.63 -13.95
C ALA A 330 -24.51 -1.23 -13.55
N VAL A 331 -24.78 -1.16 -12.24
CA VAL A 331 -26.07 -0.69 -11.71
C VAL A 331 -26.34 0.76 -12.15
N HIS A 332 -25.35 1.65 -12.04
CA HIS A 332 -25.50 3.03 -12.50
C HIS A 332 -25.75 3.11 -14.01
N ALA A 333 -25.01 2.35 -14.82
CA ALA A 333 -25.25 2.29 -16.27
C ALA A 333 -26.65 1.79 -16.60
N SER A 334 -27.20 0.82 -15.86
CA SER A 334 -28.57 0.35 -16.05
C SER A 334 -29.63 1.42 -15.75
N ILE A 335 -29.38 2.27 -14.73
CA ILE A 335 -30.24 3.42 -14.42
C ILE A 335 -30.22 4.44 -15.55
N GLU A 336 -29.06 4.73 -16.13
CA GLU A 336 -28.91 5.63 -17.27
C GLU A 336 -29.63 5.08 -18.51
N VAL A 337 -29.52 3.77 -18.75
CA VAL A 337 -30.27 3.12 -19.85
C VAL A 337 -31.78 3.23 -19.64
N ALA A 338 -32.28 3.02 -18.44
CA ALA A 338 -33.68 3.14 -18.10
C ALA A 338 -34.23 4.59 -18.25
N ALA A 339 -33.35 5.59 -18.19
CA ALA A 339 -33.68 7.00 -18.42
C ALA A 339 -33.69 7.39 -19.89
N LYS A 340 -33.19 6.55 -20.81
CA LYS A 340 -33.20 6.81 -22.25
C LYS A 340 -34.61 6.62 -22.85
N PRO A 341 -34.92 7.29 -23.98
CA PRO A 341 -36.15 7.02 -24.72
C PRO A 341 -36.22 5.55 -25.17
N GLY A 342 -37.42 4.96 -25.07
CA GLY A 342 -37.66 3.56 -25.38
C GLY A 342 -37.57 2.65 -24.14
N LYS A 343 -38.21 1.49 -24.21
CA LYS A 343 -38.19 0.50 -23.13
C LYS A 343 -37.07 -0.51 -23.39
N VAL A 344 -36.17 -0.66 -22.46
CA VAL A 344 -35.11 -1.66 -22.48
C VAL A 344 -35.29 -2.58 -21.27
N HIS A 345 -35.37 -3.89 -21.50
CA HIS A 345 -35.38 -4.88 -20.43
C HIS A 345 -33.91 -5.16 -20.04
N GLN A 346 -33.64 -5.23 -18.75
CA GLN A 346 -32.28 -5.35 -18.23
C GLN A 346 -32.21 -6.50 -17.25
N PHE A 347 -31.31 -7.47 -17.51
CA PHE A 347 -31.11 -8.67 -16.72
C PHE A 347 -29.69 -8.66 -16.15
N HIS A 348 -29.57 -8.78 -14.83
CA HIS A 348 -28.28 -8.75 -14.12
C HIS A 348 -27.96 -10.13 -13.55
N LEU A 349 -27.01 -10.83 -14.14
CA LEU A 349 -26.56 -12.16 -13.71
C LEU A 349 -25.39 -12.00 -12.74
N HIS A 350 -25.62 -12.23 -11.45
CA HIS A 350 -24.67 -11.91 -10.39
C HIS A 350 -24.49 -13.04 -9.38
N ARG A 351 -23.29 -13.16 -8.82
CA ARG A 351 -23.04 -13.99 -7.64
C ARG A 351 -23.50 -13.30 -6.36
N ASN A 352 -23.16 -12.02 -6.19
CA ASN A 352 -23.65 -11.08 -5.17
C ASN A 352 -23.47 -9.66 -5.70
N VAL A 353 -24.49 -8.83 -5.60
CA VAL A 353 -24.35 -7.40 -5.86
C VAL A 353 -23.64 -6.73 -4.68
N ARG A 354 -22.53 -6.03 -4.96
CA ARG A 354 -21.72 -5.36 -3.94
C ARG A 354 -21.73 -3.85 -4.13
N THR A 355 -22.91 -3.26 -3.98
CA THR A 355 -23.12 -1.83 -3.85
C THR A 355 -23.07 -1.48 -2.35
N TYR A 356 -21.93 -1.01 -1.87
CA TYR A 356 -21.71 -0.82 -0.42
C TYR A 356 -21.99 0.61 0.03
N GLY A 357 -22.37 0.77 1.30
CA GLY A 357 -22.70 2.07 1.89
C GLY A 357 -23.88 2.72 1.20
N THR A 358 -23.81 4.01 0.94
CA THR A 358 -24.87 4.76 0.27
C THR A 358 -25.10 4.38 -1.20
N TYR A 359 -24.22 3.58 -1.80
CA TYR A 359 -24.41 3.08 -3.18
C TYR A 359 -25.50 2.02 -3.28
N GLU A 360 -25.95 1.44 -2.16
CA GLU A 360 -27.09 0.53 -2.09
C GLU A 360 -28.37 1.20 -2.65
N LEU A 361 -28.53 2.49 -2.44
CA LEU A 361 -29.66 3.25 -2.99
C LEU A 361 -29.72 3.24 -4.52
N LEU A 362 -28.57 3.10 -5.21
CA LEU A 362 -28.57 2.91 -6.67
C LEU A 362 -29.12 1.53 -7.07
N TYR A 363 -28.85 0.50 -6.27
CA TYR A 363 -29.41 -0.82 -6.50
C TYR A 363 -30.94 -0.82 -6.37
N ASP A 364 -31.47 -0.19 -5.30
CA ASP A 364 -32.90 -0.01 -5.12
C ASP A 364 -33.53 0.78 -6.28
N GLU A 365 -32.90 1.89 -6.70
CA GLU A 365 -33.37 2.66 -7.86
C GLU A 365 -33.38 1.83 -9.15
N SER A 366 -32.39 0.97 -9.38
CA SER A 366 -32.34 0.09 -10.55
C SER A 366 -33.47 -0.94 -10.53
N LEU A 367 -33.82 -1.49 -9.36
CA LEU A 367 -34.98 -2.37 -9.18
C LEU A 367 -36.29 -1.65 -9.47
N ASP A 368 -36.47 -0.44 -8.93
CA ASP A 368 -37.68 0.38 -9.15
C ASP A 368 -37.85 0.74 -10.62
N LYS A 369 -36.76 0.86 -11.37
CA LYS A 369 -36.80 1.08 -12.85
C LYS A 369 -37.01 -0.21 -13.65
N GLY A 370 -37.17 -1.35 -13.01
CA GLY A 370 -37.55 -2.62 -13.62
C GLY A 370 -36.37 -3.51 -14.06
N SER A 371 -35.17 -3.28 -13.53
CA SER A 371 -34.06 -4.22 -13.73
C SER A 371 -34.33 -5.54 -12.96
N ILE A 372 -34.00 -6.66 -13.59
CA ILE A 372 -34.18 -8.01 -13.05
C ILE A 372 -32.85 -8.58 -12.64
N TYR A 373 -32.72 -9.03 -11.40
CA TYR A 373 -31.51 -9.59 -10.84
C TYR A 373 -31.66 -11.08 -10.60
N LEU A 374 -30.79 -11.88 -11.26
CA LEU A 374 -30.74 -13.34 -11.16
C LEU A 374 -29.43 -13.75 -10.46
N LYS A 375 -29.56 -14.53 -9.40
CA LYS A 375 -28.40 -15.00 -8.64
C LYS A 375 -27.87 -16.31 -9.21
N VAL A 376 -26.68 -16.23 -9.84
CA VAL A 376 -26.05 -17.38 -10.51
C VAL A 376 -25.11 -18.15 -9.56
N PRO A 377 -24.93 -19.47 -9.77
CA PRO A 377 -23.98 -20.28 -9.02
C PRO A 377 -22.53 -19.84 -9.27
N ASP A 378 -21.67 -20.02 -8.26
CA ASP A 378 -20.23 -19.73 -8.39
C ASP A 378 -19.51 -20.75 -9.31
N ASP A 379 -19.99 -22.00 -9.35
CA ASP A 379 -19.44 -23.15 -10.08
C ASP A 379 -20.08 -23.42 -11.45
N ALA A 380 -21.13 -22.65 -11.83
CA ALA A 380 -21.78 -22.78 -13.11
C ALA A 380 -21.99 -21.39 -13.74
N PRO A 381 -20.96 -20.81 -14.37
CA PRO A 381 -21.04 -19.48 -14.99
C PRO A 381 -22.03 -19.49 -16.16
N PRO A 382 -22.65 -18.32 -16.48
CA PRO A 382 -23.51 -18.19 -17.63
C PRO A 382 -22.81 -18.54 -18.95
N VAL A 383 -23.53 -19.18 -19.86
CA VAL A 383 -23.07 -19.50 -21.21
C VAL A 383 -23.71 -18.57 -22.20
N VAL A 384 -22.94 -18.01 -23.13
CA VAL A 384 -23.42 -17.10 -24.17
C VAL A 384 -23.17 -17.75 -25.52
N ALA A 385 -24.24 -17.87 -26.33
CA ALA A 385 -24.20 -18.43 -27.67
C ALA A 385 -25.08 -17.60 -28.63
N ARG A 386 -25.04 -17.94 -29.91
CA ARG A 386 -25.98 -17.44 -30.92
C ARG A 386 -27.19 -18.35 -30.98
N ASP A 387 -28.38 -17.82 -30.79
CA ASP A 387 -29.61 -18.56 -31.03
C ASP A 387 -29.79 -18.82 -32.55
N PRO A 388 -29.89 -20.09 -32.97
CA PRO A 388 -29.95 -20.44 -34.38
C PRO A 388 -31.26 -20.00 -35.07
N GLU A 389 -32.33 -19.81 -34.29
CA GLU A 389 -33.65 -19.45 -34.88
C GLU A 389 -33.78 -17.93 -35.08
N SER A 390 -33.46 -17.15 -34.04
CA SER A 390 -33.61 -15.69 -34.09
C SER A 390 -32.35 -14.95 -34.54
N GLY A 391 -31.18 -15.58 -34.46
CA GLY A 391 -29.87 -14.97 -34.66
C GLY A 391 -29.47 -13.98 -33.58
N ARG A 392 -30.22 -13.88 -32.47
CA ARG A 392 -29.90 -13.07 -31.28
C ARG A 392 -28.89 -13.76 -30.38
N LEU A 393 -28.40 -13.07 -29.38
CA LEU A 393 -27.60 -13.69 -28.32
C LEU A 393 -28.53 -14.46 -27.37
N LEU A 394 -28.21 -15.72 -27.11
CA LEU A 394 -28.84 -16.56 -26.10
C LEU A 394 -27.92 -16.70 -24.91
N VAL A 395 -28.38 -16.26 -23.76
CA VAL A 395 -27.66 -16.42 -22.48
C VAL A 395 -28.38 -17.47 -21.64
N THR A 396 -27.71 -18.61 -21.41
CA THR A 396 -28.23 -19.69 -20.59
C THR A 396 -27.55 -19.67 -19.22
N THR A 397 -28.33 -19.71 -18.15
CA THR A 397 -27.86 -19.69 -16.77
C THR A 397 -28.80 -20.45 -15.84
N ARG A 398 -28.44 -20.57 -14.57
CA ARG A 398 -29.33 -21.10 -13.51
C ARG A 398 -29.53 -20.02 -12.45
N ASP A 399 -30.76 -19.90 -11.97
CA ASP A 399 -31.04 -19.01 -10.84
C ASP A 399 -31.14 -19.80 -9.55
N ILE A 400 -30.24 -19.51 -8.59
CA ILE A 400 -30.22 -20.18 -7.28
C ILE A 400 -31.50 -19.91 -6.50
N LEU A 401 -32.12 -18.74 -6.66
CA LEU A 401 -33.30 -18.35 -5.90
C LEU A 401 -34.57 -19.07 -6.33
N THR A 402 -34.59 -19.65 -7.54
CA THR A 402 -35.71 -20.49 -8.03
C THR A 402 -35.47 -21.99 -7.80
N GLY A 403 -34.44 -22.34 -7.02
CA GLY A 403 -34.07 -23.74 -6.79
C GLY A 403 -33.12 -24.31 -7.85
N GLY A 404 -32.46 -23.46 -8.64
CA GLY A 404 -31.50 -23.85 -9.68
C GLY A 404 -32.14 -24.15 -11.03
N GLU A 405 -33.35 -23.65 -11.27
CA GLU A 405 -33.98 -23.74 -12.58
C GLU A 405 -33.13 -23.07 -13.66
N GLU A 406 -33.11 -23.66 -14.83
CA GLU A 406 -32.44 -23.11 -16.00
C GLU A 406 -33.27 -21.96 -16.59
N VAL A 407 -32.57 -20.87 -16.88
CA VAL A 407 -33.16 -19.65 -17.47
C VAL A 407 -32.46 -19.33 -18.78
N GLU A 408 -33.21 -19.12 -19.82
CA GLU A 408 -32.75 -18.68 -21.14
C GLU A 408 -33.19 -17.24 -21.40
N ILE A 409 -32.23 -16.38 -21.75
CA ILE A 409 -32.47 -14.95 -22.03
C ILE A 409 -31.99 -14.61 -23.44
N LEU A 410 -32.90 -14.18 -24.29
CA LEU A 410 -32.57 -13.62 -25.61
C LEU A 410 -32.19 -12.15 -25.44
N ALA A 411 -30.96 -11.79 -25.76
CA ALA A 411 -30.41 -10.45 -25.61
C ALA A 411 -29.98 -9.84 -26.96
N ASP A 412 -30.09 -8.53 -27.08
CA ASP A 412 -29.48 -7.75 -28.16
C ASP A 412 -28.06 -7.37 -27.83
N LEU A 413 -27.79 -7.13 -26.52
CA LEU A 413 -26.45 -6.90 -25.97
C LEU A 413 -26.18 -7.76 -24.72
N VAL A 414 -25.00 -8.31 -24.64
CA VAL A 414 -24.45 -8.90 -23.43
C VAL A 414 -23.29 -8.02 -22.95
N VAL A 415 -23.40 -7.52 -21.72
CA VAL A 415 -22.42 -6.65 -21.10
C VAL A 415 -21.58 -7.43 -20.09
N LEU A 416 -20.33 -7.61 -20.42
CA LEU A 416 -19.35 -8.26 -19.53
C LEU A 416 -18.84 -7.25 -18.51
N VAL A 417 -19.25 -7.43 -17.25
CA VAL A 417 -18.89 -6.52 -16.13
C VAL A 417 -17.48 -6.84 -15.66
N THR A 418 -16.51 -6.32 -16.40
CA THR A 418 -15.08 -6.61 -16.24
C THR A 418 -14.48 -6.01 -14.98
N GLY A 419 -13.56 -6.74 -14.38
CA GLY A 419 -12.80 -6.32 -13.21
C GLY A 419 -11.62 -5.40 -13.54
N MET A 420 -11.00 -4.84 -12.47
CA MET A 420 -9.72 -4.14 -12.53
C MET A 420 -8.59 -5.13 -12.33
N VAL A 421 -7.57 -5.07 -13.19
CA VAL A 421 -6.33 -5.83 -13.01
C VAL A 421 -5.14 -4.87 -12.88
N PRO A 422 -4.05 -5.27 -12.20
CA PRO A 422 -2.87 -4.42 -12.09
C PRO A 422 -2.25 -4.19 -13.47
N ARG A 423 -1.73 -2.98 -13.70
CA ARG A 423 -0.91 -2.69 -14.88
C ARG A 423 0.39 -3.47 -14.83
N THR A 424 0.90 -3.86 -15.98
CA THR A 424 2.26 -4.35 -16.12
C THR A 424 3.21 -3.17 -15.91
N ASN A 425 3.84 -3.12 -14.73
CA ASN A 425 4.74 -2.05 -14.30
C ASN A 425 6.14 -2.58 -13.96
N GLU A 426 6.60 -3.65 -14.61
CA GLU A 426 7.83 -4.36 -14.25
C GLU A 426 9.07 -3.44 -14.20
N ASP A 427 9.21 -2.55 -15.18
CA ASP A 427 10.34 -1.65 -15.24
C ASP A 427 10.27 -0.60 -14.12
N LEU A 428 9.09 -0.06 -13.86
CA LEU A 428 8.89 0.87 -12.75
C LEU A 428 9.11 0.20 -11.38
N VAL A 429 8.68 -1.07 -11.24
CA VAL A 429 8.96 -1.90 -10.05
C VAL A 429 10.45 -2.03 -9.80
N LYS A 430 11.23 -2.33 -10.85
CA LYS A 430 12.70 -2.46 -10.76
C LYS A 430 13.37 -1.12 -10.41
N VAL A 431 12.98 -0.04 -11.10
CA VAL A 431 13.55 1.31 -10.92
C VAL A 431 13.25 1.86 -9.52
N LEU A 432 12.00 1.77 -9.07
CA LEU A 432 11.58 2.31 -7.77
C LEU A 432 11.74 1.31 -6.61
N LYS A 433 12.01 0.03 -6.88
CA LYS A 433 12.11 -1.07 -5.91
C LYS A 433 10.82 -1.23 -5.09
N LEU A 434 9.67 -1.17 -5.77
CA LEU A 434 8.36 -1.27 -5.13
C LEU A 434 7.94 -2.73 -4.94
N PRO A 435 7.41 -3.10 -3.76
CA PRO A 435 6.86 -4.43 -3.55
C PRO A 435 5.48 -4.55 -4.21
N LEU A 436 5.22 -5.74 -4.78
CA LEU A 436 3.89 -6.13 -5.23
C LEU A 436 3.21 -6.99 -4.17
N GLY A 437 1.90 -6.80 -4.01
CA GLY A 437 1.04 -7.68 -3.22
C GLY A 437 0.72 -9.00 -3.97
N LYS A 438 0.05 -9.93 -3.31
CA LYS A 438 -0.38 -11.22 -3.89
C LYS A 438 -1.19 -11.05 -5.19
N SER A 439 -1.95 -9.99 -5.31
CA SER A 439 -2.80 -9.67 -6.47
C SER A 439 -2.12 -8.82 -7.55
N GLY A 440 -0.79 -8.64 -7.48
CA GLY A 440 -0.01 -7.91 -8.48
C GLY A 440 -0.07 -6.38 -8.37
N PHE A 441 -0.93 -5.82 -7.52
CA PHE A 441 -0.95 -4.37 -7.24
C PHE A 441 0.22 -3.99 -6.32
N PHE A 442 0.61 -2.70 -6.35
CA PHE A 442 1.60 -2.18 -5.42
C PHE A 442 1.12 -2.30 -3.97
N ASN A 443 2.04 -2.60 -3.07
CA ASN A 443 1.73 -2.86 -1.67
C ASN A 443 2.22 -1.72 -0.76
N GLU A 444 1.33 -1.21 0.08
CA GLU A 444 1.64 -0.26 1.13
C GLU A 444 2.26 -0.96 2.35
N ILE A 445 2.91 -0.19 3.23
CA ILE A 445 3.47 -0.71 4.48
C ILE A 445 2.38 -1.26 5.39
N HIS A 446 1.27 -0.54 5.52
CA HIS A 446 0.17 -0.94 6.39
C HIS A 446 -1.15 -0.25 5.99
N PRO A 447 -2.25 -1.01 5.72
CA PRO A 447 -3.48 -0.46 5.14
C PRO A 447 -4.20 0.59 6.02
N LYS A 448 -4.00 0.56 7.34
CA LYS A 448 -4.65 1.50 8.28
C LYS A 448 -3.72 2.63 8.73
N LEU A 449 -2.47 2.32 9.05
CA LEU A 449 -1.55 3.25 9.72
C LEU A 449 -0.64 3.98 8.74
N ARG A 450 -0.31 3.36 7.61
CA ARG A 450 0.56 3.91 6.56
C ARG A 450 0.02 3.54 5.18
N PRO A 451 -1.18 4.04 4.83
CA PRO A 451 -1.97 3.52 3.70
C PRO A 451 -1.47 3.95 2.33
N VAL A 452 -0.52 4.86 2.24
CA VAL A 452 0.05 5.35 0.97
C VAL A 452 1.57 5.26 0.93
N GLU A 453 2.23 4.93 2.05
CA GLU A 453 3.67 4.81 2.13
C GLU A 453 4.13 3.43 1.69
N THR A 454 5.30 3.39 1.05
CA THR A 454 5.99 2.15 0.66
C THR A 454 7.21 1.90 1.55
N VAL A 455 7.81 0.74 1.40
CA VAL A 455 9.10 0.41 2.08
C VAL A 455 10.27 1.27 1.58
N VAL A 456 10.07 2.01 0.49
CA VAL A 456 11.05 2.99 -0.01
C VAL A 456 10.64 4.38 0.49
N ASP A 457 11.42 4.94 1.40
CA ASP A 457 11.12 6.24 2.00
C ASP A 457 10.92 7.31 0.94
N GLY A 458 9.90 8.17 1.11
CA GLY A 458 9.59 9.25 0.16
C GLY A 458 8.96 8.80 -1.16
N VAL A 459 8.70 7.49 -1.34
CA VAL A 459 7.93 6.96 -2.46
C VAL A 459 6.56 6.54 -1.98
N TYR A 460 5.53 7.19 -2.50
CA TYR A 460 4.13 6.99 -2.13
C TYR A 460 3.38 6.33 -3.28
N ILE A 461 2.40 5.49 -2.95
CA ILE A 461 1.48 4.86 -3.92
C ILE A 461 0.05 5.31 -3.64
N CYS A 462 -0.74 5.56 -4.68
CA CYS A 462 -2.12 6.02 -4.51
C CYS A 462 -3.01 5.70 -5.71
N GLY A 463 -4.31 5.69 -5.47
CA GLY A 463 -5.29 5.33 -6.49
C GLY A 463 -5.35 3.84 -6.77
N THR A 464 -5.78 3.48 -7.96
CA THR A 464 -6.05 2.09 -8.35
C THR A 464 -4.79 1.24 -8.60
N CYS A 465 -3.61 1.83 -8.69
CA CYS A 465 -2.35 1.06 -8.74
C CYS A 465 -2.07 0.29 -7.44
N GLN A 466 -2.72 0.65 -6.35
CA GLN A 466 -2.65 0.03 -5.03
C GLN A 466 -3.70 -1.07 -4.84
N GLY A 467 -4.71 -1.09 -5.69
CA GLY A 467 -5.84 -2.02 -5.66
C GLY A 467 -7.12 -1.38 -6.17
N PRO A 468 -8.17 -2.18 -6.40
CA PRO A 468 -9.45 -1.68 -6.89
C PRO A 468 -10.07 -0.61 -5.99
N LYS A 469 -10.36 0.54 -6.57
CA LYS A 469 -10.98 1.72 -5.93
C LYS A 469 -11.90 2.43 -6.92
N ASN A 470 -12.94 3.07 -6.42
CA ASN A 470 -13.71 4.02 -7.23
C ASN A 470 -12.99 5.39 -7.35
N SER A 471 -13.53 6.30 -8.15
CA SER A 471 -12.90 7.61 -8.40
C SER A 471 -12.74 8.47 -7.14
N ALA A 472 -13.72 8.45 -6.22
CA ALA A 472 -13.66 9.21 -4.97
C ALA A 472 -12.59 8.64 -4.01
N GLU A 473 -12.55 7.32 -3.84
CA GLU A 473 -11.50 6.62 -3.06
C GLU A 473 -10.11 6.86 -3.65
N SER A 474 -9.99 6.85 -4.97
CA SER A 474 -8.73 7.09 -5.68
C SER A 474 -8.21 8.52 -5.44
N VAL A 475 -9.11 9.52 -5.50
CA VAL A 475 -8.77 10.92 -5.20
C VAL A 475 -8.39 11.09 -3.73
N ALA A 476 -9.15 10.49 -2.80
CA ALA A 476 -8.83 10.54 -1.37
C ALA A 476 -7.45 9.94 -1.07
N SER A 477 -7.12 8.80 -1.69
CA SER A 477 -5.79 8.17 -1.60
C SER A 477 -4.68 9.09 -2.17
N GLY A 478 -4.94 9.77 -3.30
CA GLY A 478 -4.03 10.76 -3.87
C GLY A 478 -3.77 11.94 -2.93
N LEU A 479 -4.81 12.47 -2.28
CA LEU A 479 -4.67 13.54 -1.29
C LEU A 479 -3.95 13.09 -0.01
N ALA A 480 -4.10 11.83 0.39
CA ALA A 480 -3.30 11.26 1.48
C ALA A 480 -1.81 11.22 1.12
N ALA A 481 -1.45 10.85 -0.12
CA ALA A 481 -0.06 10.91 -0.59
C ALA A 481 0.48 12.35 -0.63
N VAL A 482 -0.36 13.33 -1.03
CA VAL A 482 -0.04 14.76 -0.96
C VAL A 482 0.29 15.18 0.47
N ALA A 483 -0.54 14.82 1.45
CA ALA A 483 -0.34 15.18 2.85
C ALA A 483 0.97 14.59 3.40
N GLN A 484 1.28 13.33 3.09
CA GLN A 484 2.52 12.68 3.54
C GLN A 484 3.77 13.29 2.89
N SER A 485 3.73 13.54 1.58
CA SER A 485 4.82 14.23 0.88
C SER A 485 5.05 15.64 1.44
N ALA A 486 3.97 16.40 1.63
CA ALA A 486 4.01 17.76 2.15
C ALA A 486 4.57 17.84 3.58
N ALA A 487 4.20 16.92 4.44
CA ALA A 487 4.66 16.90 5.84
C ALA A 487 6.19 16.88 5.96
N ILE A 488 6.86 16.31 4.96
CA ILE A 488 8.31 16.21 4.92
C ILE A 488 8.92 17.38 4.13
N LEU A 489 8.46 17.61 2.90
CA LEU A 489 9.07 18.60 2.02
C LEU A 489 8.87 20.04 2.50
N LYS A 490 7.75 20.36 3.16
CA LYS A 490 7.51 21.68 3.76
C LYS A 490 8.34 21.93 5.01
N LYS A 491 8.81 20.88 5.69
CA LYS A 491 9.75 20.98 6.80
C LYS A 491 11.16 21.37 6.32
N GLY A 492 11.48 21.09 5.05
CA GLY A 492 12.76 21.39 4.43
C GLY A 492 13.85 20.36 4.74
N PHE A 493 13.56 19.37 5.60
CA PHE A 493 14.49 18.30 5.92
C PHE A 493 13.76 17.01 6.28
N ALA A 494 14.44 15.88 6.07
CA ALA A 494 14.02 14.57 6.51
C ALA A 494 14.93 14.05 7.62
N GLU A 495 14.36 13.36 8.59
CA GLU A 495 15.08 12.64 9.63
C GLU A 495 15.11 11.16 9.26
N LEU A 496 16.31 10.64 8.95
CA LEU A 496 16.52 9.22 8.64
C LEU A 496 16.97 8.48 9.91
N ASP A 497 16.70 7.17 9.92
CA ASP A 497 17.11 6.29 11.01
C ASP A 497 18.64 6.20 11.07
N PRO A 498 19.29 6.46 12.22
CA PRO A 498 20.74 6.34 12.39
C PRO A 498 21.21 4.89 12.60
N LEU A 499 20.31 3.90 12.47
CA LEU A 499 20.62 2.49 12.59
C LEU A 499 21.33 2.00 11.32
N VAL A 500 22.53 2.48 11.08
CA VAL A 500 23.33 2.25 9.88
C VAL A 500 24.59 1.47 10.22
N ALA A 501 25.21 0.83 9.24
CA ALA A 501 26.51 0.19 9.42
C ALA A 501 27.59 1.24 9.67
N ILE A 502 28.54 0.89 10.53
CA ILE A 502 29.74 1.67 10.83
C ILE A 502 30.98 0.82 10.57
N VAL A 503 32.06 1.47 10.18
CA VAL A 503 33.34 0.82 9.86
C VAL A 503 34.40 1.33 10.82
N ASP A 504 35.15 0.41 11.44
CA ASP A 504 36.40 0.73 12.12
C ASP A 504 37.51 0.83 11.07
N ALA A 505 37.88 2.05 10.70
CA ALA A 505 38.91 2.33 9.71
C ALA A 505 40.30 1.81 10.11
N HIS A 506 40.55 1.61 11.41
CA HIS A 506 41.86 1.10 11.90
C HIS A 506 42.00 -0.41 11.64
N VAL A 507 40.87 -1.14 11.60
CA VAL A 507 40.84 -2.59 11.40
C VAL A 507 40.58 -2.94 9.92
N CYS A 508 39.85 -2.07 9.19
CA CYS A 508 39.44 -2.32 7.80
C CYS A 508 40.64 -2.45 6.86
N THR A 509 40.59 -3.44 5.95
CA THR A 509 41.63 -3.73 4.94
C THR A 509 41.15 -3.53 3.50
N TRP A 510 40.00 -2.95 3.29
CA TRP A 510 39.32 -2.81 1.98
C TRP A 510 39.32 -4.09 1.13
N CYS A 511 38.77 -5.17 1.66
CA CYS A 511 38.64 -6.41 0.89
C CYS A 511 37.47 -6.42 -0.10
N GLY A 512 36.62 -5.38 -0.11
CA GLY A 512 35.50 -5.18 -1.03
C GLY A 512 34.24 -5.99 -0.74
N LYS A 513 34.25 -7.03 0.10
CA LYS A 513 33.12 -7.96 0.33
C LYS A 513 31.86 -7.28 0.82
N CYS A 514 31.99 -6.26 1.67
CA CYS A 514 30.85 -5.49 2.17
C CYS A 514 30.17 -4.66 1.07
N ALA A 515 30.94 -4.13 0.12
CA ALA A 515 30.41 -3.41 -1.04
C ALA A 515 29.68 -4.35 -1.99
N GLU A 516 30.27 -5.51 -2.30
CA GLU A 516 29.64 -6.54 -3.16
C GLU A 516 28.33 -7.08 -2.60
N THR A 517 28.26 -7.24 -1.26
CA THR A 517 27.06 -7.77 -0.57
C THR A 517 25.95 -6.72 -0.43
N CYS A 518 26.26 -5.42 -0.55
CA CYS A 518 25.31 -4.36 -0.25
C CYS A 518 24.27 -4.18 -1.38
N PRO A 519 22.98 -4.55 -1.16
CA PRO A 519 21.96 -4.39 -2.19
C PRO A 519 21.56 -2.94 -2.46
N TYR A 520 22.05 -2.02 -1.61
CA TYR A 520 21.75 -0.58 -1.69
C TYR A 520 22.92 0.24 -2.26
N ALA A 521 24.03 -0.40 -2.62
CA ALA A 521 25.25 0.28 -3.04
C ALA A 521 25.68 1.40 -2.07
N ALA A 522 25.56 1.12 -0.76
CA ALA A 522 25.81 2.10 0.30
C ALA A 522 27.26 2.05 0.83
N VAL A 523 28.13 1.22 0.27
CA VAL A 523 29.51 1.04 0.73
C VAL A 523 30.46 1.35 -0.41
N GLU A 524 31.33 2.32 -0.18
CA GLU A 524 32.31 2.79 -1.15
C GLU A 524 33.73 2.70 -0.55
N MET A 525 34.74 2.83 -1.40
CA MET A 525 36.13 2.91 -0.98
C MET A 525 36.48 4.36 -0.66
N GLU A 526 37.12 4.58 0.48
CA GLU A 526 37.64 5.88 0.89
C GLU A 526 39.10 5.74 1.37
N SER A 527 39.89 6.81 1.26
CA SER A 527 41.22 6.85 1.83
C SER A 527 41.19 7.41 3.27
N HIS A 528 41.66 6.63 4.23
CA HIS A 528 41.81 7.03 5.62
C HIS A 528 43.25 6.81 6.08
N ASP A 529 43.95 7.88 6.47
CA ASP A 529 45.35 7.87 6.87
C ASP A 529 46.29 7.13 5.88
N GLY A 530 46.03 7.34 4.55
CA GLY A 530 46.83 6.75 3.49
C GLY A 530 46.56 5.26 3.21
N ARG A 531 45.52 4.68 3.81
CA ARG A 531 45.02 3.32 3.55
C ARG A 531 43.65 3.35 2.95
N GLU A 532 43.35 2.40 2.06
CA GLU A 532 42.02 2.20 1.52
C GLU A 532 41.15 1.49 2.57
N VAL A 533 39.98 2.05 2.87
CA VAL A 533 39.00 1.52 3.82
C VAL A 533 37.60 1.60 3.23
N ALA A 534 36.67 0.83 3.78
CA ALA A 534 35.26 0.96 3.44
C ALA A 534 34.67 2.19 4.13
N ALA A 535 33.89 2.98 3.40
CA ALA A 535 33.06 4.06 3.91
C ALA A 535 31.58 3.74 3.66
N VAL A 536 30.72 4.02 4.63
CA VAL A 536 29.28 3.77 4.52
C VAL A 536 28.53 5.09 4.33
N SER A 537 27.86 5.22 3.18
CA SER A 537 26.90 6.31 2.96
C SER A 537 25.73 6.16 3.92
N LYS A 538 25.66 7.01 4.94
CA LYS A 538 24.60 6.98 5.96
C LYS A 538 23.20 7.20 5.38
N THR A 539 23.09 7.91 4.27
CA THR A 539 21.82 8.20 3.61
C THR A 539 21.34 7.04 2.72
N ALA A 540 22.26 6.27 2.15
CA ALA A 540 21.95 5.11 1.31
C ALA A 540 21.78 3.83 2.14
N CYS A 541 22.44 3.72 3.29
CA CYS A 541 22.40 2.54 4.15
C CYS A 541 20.99 2.37 4.75
N LYS A 542 20.43 1.15 4.64
CA LYS A 542 19.11 0.79 5.20
C LYS A 542 19.21 -0.08 6.48
N GLY A 543 20.40 -0.19 7.07
CA GLY A 543 20.56 -0.91 8.32
C GLY A 543 20.25 -2.41 8.27
N CYS A 544 20.37 -3.03 7.09
CA CYS A 544 20.01 -4.46 6.93
C CYS A 544 21.00 -5.44 7.59
N GLY A 545 22.22 -4.98 7.94
CA GLY A 545 23.25 -5.76 8.59
C GLY A 545 23.98 -6.79 7.71
N GLY A 546 23.63 -6.93 6.42
CA GLY A 546 24.21 -7.93 5.52
C GLY A 546 25.73 -7.83 5.32
N CYS A 547 26.31 -6.64 5.52
CA CYS A 547 27.75 -6.40 5.43
C CYS A 547 28.53 -6.85 6.70
N VAL A 548 27.87 -7.02 7.85
CA VAL A 548 28.53 -7.39 9.11
C VAL A 548 29.11 -8.81 9.03
N PRO A 549 28.35 -9.88 8.74
CA PRO A 549 28.86 -11.25 8.78
C PRO A 549 29.85 -11.59 7.66
N VAL A 550 29.97 -10.75 6.63
CA VAL A 550 30.92 -11.00 5.50
C VAL A 550 32.29 -10.33 5.72
N CYS A 551 32.43 -9.53 6.78
CA CYS A 551 33.68 -8.86 7.09
C CYS A 551 34.69 -9.86 7.70
N PRO A 552 35.82 -10.16 7.03
CA PRO A 552 36.75 -11.19 7.52
C PRO A 552 37.60 -10.73 8.70
N VAL A 553 37.56 -9.46 9.07
CA VAL A 553 38.36 -8.83 10.14
C VAL A 553 37.47 -8.14 11.18
N ASP A 554 36.17 -8.38 11.17
CA ASP A 554 35.19 -7.82 12.11
C ASP A 554 35.25 -6.26 12.21
N ALA A 555 35.61 -5.61 11.11
CA ALA A 555 35.73 -4.14 11.04
C ALA A 555 34.37 -3.43 10.85
N ILE A 556 33.26 -4.14 10.68
CA ILE A 556 31.92 -3.56 10.44
C ILE A 556 30.98 -3.99 11.55
N ASP A 557 30.28 -3.02 12.10
CA ASP A 557 29.20 -3.25 13.07
C ASP A 557 27.95 -2.46 12.67
N LEU A 558 26.81 -2.69 13.32
CA LEU A 558 25.53 -2.04 13.03
C LEU A 558 25.06 -1.22 14.24
N LEU A 559 24.94 0.09 14.10
CA LEU A 559 24.42 0.94 15.17
C LEU A 559 23.02 0.49 15.60
N GLY A 560 22.83 0.35 16.92
CA GLY A 560 21.59 -0.09 17.54
C GLY A 560 21.37 -1.62 17.53
N TYR A 561 22.20 -2.36 16.81
CA TYR A 561 22.27 -3.84 16.78
C TYR A 561 23.72 -4.30 16.68
N THR A 562 24.57 -3.74 17.54
CA THR A 562 26.00 -4.14 17.59
C THR A 562 26.14 -5.60 18.02
N ASP A 563 27.26 -6.21 17.66
CA ASP A 563 27.61 -7.58 18.10
C ASP A 563 27.41 -7.78 19.60
N ALA A 564 27.82 -6.80 20.40
CA ALA A 564 27.62 -6.83 21.85
C ALA A 564 26.14 -6.84 22.25
N GLN A 565 25.31 -6.06 21.57
CA GLN A 565 23.85 -6.04 21.80
C GLN A 565 23.19 -7.36 21.37
N ILE A 566 23.59 -7.92 20.23
CA ILE A 566 23.07 -9.22 19.76
C ILE A 566 23.44 -10.35 20.73
N ARG A 567 24.69 -10.38 21.21
CA ARG A 567 25.13 -11.35 22.24
C ARG A 567 24.29 -11.23 23.51
N ALA A 568 24.09 -10.01 24.02
CA ALA A 568 23.26 -9.77 25.20
C ALA A 568 21.78 -10.18 24.97
N MET A 569 21.27 -10.07 23.77
CA MET A 569 19.93 -10.59 23.42
C MET A 569 19.92 -12.13 23.45
N ILE A 570 20.93 -12.79 22.89
CA ILE A 570 21.06 -14.25 22.92
C ILE A 570 21.14 -14.75 24.34
N ASP A 571 21.98 -14.13 25.17
CA ASP A 571 22.11 -14.47 26.61
C ASP A 571 20.74 -14.38 27.31
N GLY A 572 19.99 -13.28 27.07
CA GLY A 572 18.66 -13.12 27.65
C GLY A 572 17.63 -14.16 27.16
N LEU A 573 17.76 -14.65 25.92
CA LEU A 573 16.92 -15.74 25.41
C LEU A 573 17.27 -17.10 26.03
N LEU A 574 18.54 -17.32 26.35
CA LEU A 574 19.05 -18.58 26.89
C LEU A 574 18.96 -18.67 28.42
N GLU A 575 18.76 -17.54 29.10
CA GLU A 575 18.49 -17.56 30.55
C GLU A 575 17.21 -18.36 30.83
N VAL A 576 17.38 -19.63 31.19
CA VAL A 576 16.29 -20.50 31.60
C VAL A 576 15.63 -19.88 32.84
N ALA A 577 14.31 -19.62 32.72
CA ALA A 577 13.54 -19.30 33.90
C ALA A 577 13.73 -20.48 34.89
N VAL A 578 14.43 -20.28 35.99
CA VAL A 578 14.44 -21.23 37.09
C VAL A 578 12.99 -21.39 37.53
N PRO A 579 12.43 -22.62 37.61
CA PRO A 579 11.03 -22.90 37.90
C PRO A 579 10.60 -22.33 39.26
#